data_6235ccf46ebafd073cf5aafd1833f8e2
#
_entry.id   6235ccf46ebafd073cf5aafd1833f8e2
#
_cell.length_a   1.000
_cell.length_b   1.000
_cell.length_c   1.000
_cell.angle_alpha   90.00
_cell.angle_beta   90.00
_cell.angle_gamma   90.00
#
_symmetry.space_group_name_H-M   'P 1'
#
loop_
_entity.id
_entity.type
_entity.pdbx_description
1 polymer ?
#
loop_
_entity_poly.entity_id
_entity_poly.type
_entity_poly.pdbx_seq_one_letter_code
_entity_poly.pdbx_strand_id
1 'polypeptide(L)'
;MHKLFSWGGGKILEVDIPNWEEWVPELLVQFNQNISHAQKSHKIGGRWENLYLDVEDVGSVRIPIRFARDCGKEKMGISSVILFDPLAGSSEKHPPFWFNLAEPGESTGLHDHADNAILSGVVYLSCEVKSGNLYFHKDGEVDLHIMPSVGKLVLFEPWMRHGVRENRSNTNRLSLAFNLFPFPLPADNL
;
A
#
# COMPACT_ATOMS: atom_id res chain seq x y z
N MET A 1 2.71 -17.73 -5.27
CA MET A 1 1.50 -17.97 -6.14
C MET A 1 0.93 -16.61 -6.51
N HIS A 2 0.30 -16.45 -7.71
CA HIS A 2 -0.35 -15.18 -8.06
C HIS A 2 -1.80 -15.43 -8.49
N LYS A 3 -2.67 -14.48 -8.22
CA LYS A 3 -4.09 -14.52 -8.59
C LYS A 3 -4.50 -13.15 -9.14
N LEU A 4 -4.86 -13.10 -10.42
CA LEU A 4 -5.45 -11.91 -11.05
C LEU A 4 -6.95 -12.18 -11.23
N PHE A 5 -7.79 -11.25 -10.82
CA PHE A 5 -9.24 -11.35 -10.96
C PHE A 5 -9.88 -9.96 -11.05
N SER A 6 -11.14 -9.93 -11.47
CA SER A 6 -11.94 -8.71 -11.52
C SER A 6 -13.00 -8.71 -10.44
N TRP A 7 -13.21 -7.56 -9.81
CA TRP A 7 -14.28 -7.32 -8.85
C TRP A 7 -14.74 -5.86 -8.93
N GLY A 8 -16.04 -5.64 -8.82
CA GLY A 8 -16.61 -4.29 -8.82
C GLY A 8 -16.38 -3.48 -10.10
N GLY A 9 -15.88 -4.10 -11.18
CA GLY A 9 -15.48 -3.48 -12.43
C GLY A 9 -13.99 -3.17 -12.56
N GLY A 10 -13.23 -3.36 -11.47
CA GLY A 10 -11.77 -3.18 -11.44
C GLY A 10 -11.00 -4.49 -11.42
N LYS A 11 -9.68 -4.40 -11.64
CA LYS A 11 -8.75 -5.53 -11.56
C LYS A 11 -7.98 -5.51 -10.27
N ILE A 12 -7.80 -6.68 -9.66
CA ILE A 12 -7.01 -6.90 -8.45
C ILE A 12 -6.02 -8.03 -8.71
N LEU A 13 -4.76 -7.81 -8.35
CA LEU A 13 -3.70 -8.81 -8.37
C LEU A 13 -3.23 -9.08 -6.95
N GLU A 14 -3.34 -10.33 -6.51
CA GLU A 14 -2.68 -10.83 -5.31
C GLU A 14 -1.44 -11.63 -5.71
N VAL A 15 -0.29 -11.36 -5.09
CA VAL A 15 0.95 -12.10 -5.33
C VAL A 15 1.84 -12.09 -4.09
N ASP A 16 2.51 -13.20 -3.83
CA ASP A 16 3.55 -13.26 -2.79
C ASP A 16 4.87 -12.78 -3.41
N ILE A 17 5.50 -11.79 -2.78
CA ILE A 17 6.80 -11.28 -3.22
C ILE A 17 7.86 -12.34 -2.87
N PRO A 18 8.69 -12.77 -3.82
CA PRO A 18 9.71 -13.78 -3.52
C PRO A 18 10.75 -13.25 -2.52
N ASN A 19 11.34 -14.19 -1.78
CA ASN A 19 12.41 -13.93 -0.81
C ASN A 19 12.06 -12.84 0.23
N TRP A 20 10.78 -12.75 0.59
CA TRP A 20 10.33 -11.75 1.56
C TRP A 20 11.00 -11.96 2.94
N GLU A 21 11.42 -13.17 3.27
CA GLU A 21 12.14 -13.52 4.48
C GLU A 21 13.49 -12.79 4.61
N GLU A 22 14.04 -12.32 3.50
CA GLU A 22 15.31 -11.59 3.46
C GLU A 22 15.11 -10.09 3.66
N TRP A 23 14.22 -9.46 2.87
CA TRP A 23 14.09 -8.01 2.84
C TRP A 23 13.04 -7.44 3.84
N VAL A 24 12.03 -8.20 4.27
CA VAL A 24 11.05 -7.72 5.25
C VAL A 24 11.71 -7.43 6.61
N PRO A 25 12.55 -8.31 7.17
CA PRO A 25 13.24 -8.02 8.43
C PRO A 25 14.10 -6.76 8.35
N GLU A 26 14.80 -6.53 7.23
CA GLU A 26 15.61 -5.34 7.02
C GLU A 26 14.74 -4.08 6.99
N LEU A 27 13.63 -4.10 6.24
CA LEU A 27 12.70 -2.96 6.20
C LEU A 27 12.06 -2.68 7.56
N LEU A 28 11.74 -3.72 8.35
CA LEU A 28 11.24 -3.56 9.71
C LEU A 28 12.25 -2.89 10.64
N VAL A 29 13.54 -3.22 10.51
CA VAL A 29 14.63 -2.57 11.26
C VAL A 29 14.71 -1.09 10.88
N GLN A 30 14.74 -0.77 9.57
CA GLN A 30 14.78 0.62 9.07
C GLN A 30 13.56 1.42 9.55
N PHE A 31 12.36 0.86 9.46
CA PHE A 31 11.14 1.51 9.96
C PHE A 31 11.21 1.79 11.46
N ASN A 32 11.58 0.80 12.28
CA ASN A 32 11.64 0.95 13.73
C ASN A 32 12.70 1.96 14.18
N GLN A 33 13.80 2.08 13.46
CA GLN A 33 14.85 3.07 13.74
C GLN A 33 14.39 4.50 13.43
N ASN A 34 13.51 4.69 12.45
CA ASN A 34 13.15 6.00 11.93
C ASN A 34 11.70 6.45 12.24
N ILE A 35 10.87 5.58 12.83
CA ILE A 35 9.45 5.88 13.10
C ILE A 35 9.23 7.15 13.92
N SER A 36 10.17 7.53 14.79
CA SER A 36 10.11 8.77 15.58
C SER A 36 10.15 10.04 14.71
N HIS A 37 10.71 9.96 13.51
CA HIS A 37 10.81 11.04 12.54
C HIS A 37 9.67 11.03 11.51
N ALA A 38 8.80 10.03 11.55
CA ALA A 38 7.72 9.89 10.58
C ALA A 38 6.80 11.10 10.58
N GLN A 39 6.59 11.68 9.42
CA GLN A 39 5.54 12.66 9.20
C GLN A 39 4.19 11.95 9.19
N LYS A 40 3.20 12.54 9.85
CA LYS A 40 1.91 11.90 10.09
C LYS A 40 0.80 12.67 9.38
N SER A 41 -0.06 11.94 8.67
CA SER A 41 -1.25 12.53 8.06
C SER A 41 -2.48 11.62 8.18
N HIS A 42 -3.66 12.16 7.85
CA HIS A 42 -4.95 11.47 7.89
C HIS A 42 -5.26 10.89 9.27
N LYS A 43 -5.71 11.79 10.17
CA LYS A 43 -6.11 11.39 11.53
C LYS A 43 -7.58 10.97 11.55
N ILE A 44 -7.85 9.68 11.78
CA ILE A 44 -9.20 9.12 11.86
C ILE A 44 -9.37 8.39 13.20
N GLY A 45 -10.43 8.68 13.93
CA GLY A 45 -10.70 8.06 15.22
C GLY A 45 -9.61 8.30 16.30
N GLY A 46 -8.83 9.38 16.16
CA GLY A 46 -7.72 9.69 17.07
C GLY A 46 -6.38 9.11 16.64
N ARG A 47 -6.35 8.19 15.68
CA ARG A 47 -5.16 7.54 15.13
C ARG A 47 -4.65 8.29 13.89
N TRP A 48 -3.32 8.30 13.70
CA TRP A 48 -2.71 8.68 12.44
C TRP A 48 -2.62 7.46 11.52
N GLU A 49 -3.29 7.49 10.37
CA GLU A 49 -3.33 6.36 9.46
C GLU A 49 -2.06 6.25 8.60
N ASN A 50 -1.53 7.38 8.14
CA ASN A 50 -0.36 7.41 7.26
C ASN A 50 0.86 7.91 8.00
N LEU A 51 1.94 7.11 7.95
CA LEU A 51 3.27 7.43 8.47
C LEU A 51 4.23 7.50 7.29
N TYR A 52 4.71 8.70 6.98
CA TYR A 52 5.65 8.94 5.88
C TYR A 52 7.07 9.02 6.40
N LEU A 53 7.97 8.31 5.76
CA LEU A 53 9.41 8.35 5.96
C LEU A 53 10.09 8.61 4.63
N ASP A 54 11.22 9.29 4.65
CA ASP A 54 12.03 9.51 3.45
C ASP A 54 12.61 8.19 2.96
N VAL A 55 12.71 8.03 1.66
CA VAL A 55 13.22 6.79 1.05
C VAL A 55 14.66 6.49 1.45
N GLU A 56 15.43 7.51 1.83
CA GLU A 56 16.80 7.33 2.33
C GLU A 56 16.84 6.67 3.72
N ASP A 57 15.80 6.87 4.52
CA ASP A 57 15.67 6.25 5.86
C ASP A 57 15.15 4.80 5.78
N VAL A 58 14.42 4.47 4.72
CA VAL A 58 13.76 3.17 4.53
C VAL A 58 14.04 2.59 3.14
N GLY A 59 15.30 2.58 2.75
CA GLY A 59 15.74 2.22 1.38
C GLY A 59 15.22 0.90 0.85
N SER A 60 14.96 -0.08 1.73
CA SER A 60 14.44 -1.40 1.36
C SER A 60 13.00 -1.38 0.83
N VAL A 61 12.24 -0.26 0.93
CA VAL A 61 10.93 -0.08 0.26
C VAL A 61 11.05 -0.19 -1.26
N ARG A 62 12.24 0.10 -1.80
CA ARG A 62 12.52 -0.01 -3.25
C ARG A 62 12.30 -1.43 -3.78
N ILE A 63 12.48 -2.46 -2.96
CA ILE A 63 12.34 -3.86 -3.37
C ILE A 63 10.86 -4.18 -3.69
N PRO A 64 9.92 -4.10 -2.74
CA PRO A 64 8.52 -4.41 -3.01
C PRO A 64 7.87 -3.47 -4.03
N ILE A 65 8.21 -2.17 -4.06
CA ILE A 65 7.61 -1.23 -4.98
C ILE A 65 8.06 -1.47 -6.42
N ARG A 66 9.35 -1.81 -6.66
CA ARG A 66 9.84 -2.21 -7.99
C ARG A 66 9.19 -3.51 -8.46
N PHE A 67 9.09 -4.49 -7.59
CA PHE A 67 8.39 -5.74 -7.89
C PHE A 67 6.93 -5.48 -8.27
N ALA A 68 6.24 -4.60 -7.54
CA ALA A 68 4.86 -4.21 -7.82
C ALA A 68 4.70 -3.58 -9.21
N ARG A 69 5.60 -2.65 -9.60
CA ARG A 69 5.63 -2.05 -10.94
C ARG A 69 5.76 -3.13 -12.02
N ASP A 70 6.68 -4.06 -11.84
CA ASP A 70 6.96 -5.11 -12.82
C ASP A 70 5.77 -6.08 -12.94
N CYS A 71 5.16 -6.46 -11.82
CA CYS A 71 3.90 -7.23 -11.80
C CYS A 71 2.73 -6.48 -12.46
N GLY A 72 2.59 -5.19 -12.23
CA GLY A 72 1.60 -4.36 -12.92
C GLY A 72 1.73 -4.43 -14.43
N LYS A 73 2.97 -4.31 -14.95
CA LYS A 73 3.25 -4.43 -16.38
C LYS A 73 3.00 -5.84 -16.91
N GLU A 74 3.55 -6.85 -16.26
CA GLU A 74 3.53 -8.23 -16.77
C GLU A 74 2.16 -8.92 -16.64
N LYS A 75 1.45 -8.68 -15.53
CA LYS A 75 0.21 -9.40 -15.18
C LYS A 75 -1.05 -8.60 -15.46
N MET A 76 -1.01 -7.28 -15.27
CA MET A 76 -2.18 -6.41 -15.49
C MET A 76 -2.13 -5.67 -16.84
N GLY A 77 -0.97 -5.64 -17.51
CA GLY A 77 -0.77 -4.90 -18.76
C GLY A 77 -0.65 -3.39 -18.54
N ILE A 78 -0.34 -2.94 -17.34
CA ILE A 78 -0.30 -1.52 -16.94
C ILE A 78 1.16 -1.08 -16.79
N SER A 79 1.62 -0.19 -17.66
CA SER A 79 2.94 0.43 -17.56
C SER A 79 2.90 1.61 -16.59
N SER A 80 3.77 1.61 -15.61
CA SER A 80 3.83 2.64 -14.58
C SER A 80 5.26 3.04 -14.23
N VAL A 81 5.41 4.22 -13.61
CA VAL A 81 6.65 4.69 -13.00
C VAL A 81 6.54 4.71 -11.49
N ILE A 82 7.69 4.57 -10.84
CA ILE A 82 7.85 4.71 -9.40
C ILE A 82 8.39 6.12 -9.14
N LEU A 83 7.75 6.80 -8.20
CA LEU A 83 8.25 8.02 -7.60
C LEU A 83 8.56 7.73 -6.15
N PHE A 84 9.71 8.20 -5.67
CA PHE A 84 10.08 8.07 -4.25
C PHE A 84 10.02 9.40 -3.53
N ASP A 85 9.95 10.49 -4.27
CA ASP A 85 9.77 11.84 -3.80
C ASP A 85 8.50 12.45 -4.38
N PRO A 86 7.90 13.47 -3.75
CA PRO A 86 6.80 14.21 -4.34
C PRO A 86 7.19 14.80 -5.69
N LEU A 87 6.26 14.82 -6.63
CA LEU A 87 6.48 15.49 -7.92
C LEU A 87 6.80 16.96 -7.71
N ALA A 88 7.86 17.44 -8.36
CA ALA A 88 8.23 18.85 -8.35
C ALA A 88 7.06 19.71 -8.86
N GLY A 89 6.68 20.74 -8.09
CA GLY A 89 5.55 21.62 -8.42
C GLY A 89 4.17 21.07 -8.07
N SER A 90 4.05 19.84 -7.54
CA SER A 90 2.80 19.33 -7.00
C SER A 90 2.48 19.96 -5.65
N SER A 91 1.20 19.90 -5.23
CA SER A 91 0.77 20.26 -3.87
C SER A 91 1.13 19.19 -2.83
N GLU A 92 1.55 18.02 -3.28
CA GLU A 92 1.92 16.90 -2.41
C GLU A 92 3.22 17.19 -1.67
N LYS A 93 3.18 16.97 -0.36
CA LYS A 93 4.33 17.22 0.55
C LYS A 93 5.02 15.93 0.99
N HIS A 94 4.43 14.79 0.68
CA HIS A 94 4.88 13.49 1.15
C HIS A 94 5.25 12.59 -0.03
N PRO A 95 6.17 11.64 0.15
CA PRO A 95 6.44 10.65 -0.88
C PRO A 95 5.18 9.82 -1.17
N PRO A 96 5.02 9.25 -2.38
CA PRO A 96 3.84 8.49 -2.77
C PRO A 96 3.84 7.04 -2.21
N PHE A 97 4.45 6.85 -1.05
CA PHE A 97 4.38 5.64 -0.25
C PHE A 97 4.31 6.00 1.24
N TRP A 98 3.67 5.16 2.03
CA TRP A 98 3.50 5.37 3.47
C TRP A 98 3.35 4.04 4.19
N PHE A 99 3.68 4.05 5.46
CA PHE A 99 3.42 2.93 6.34
C PHE A 99 2.08 3.13 7.06
N ASN A 100 1.36 2.04 7.22
CA ASN A 100 0.12 1.98 7.99
C ASN A 100 0.33 1.01 9.16
N LEU A 101 0.47 1.58 10.36
CA LEU A 101 0.62 0.83 11.61
C LEU A 101 -0.73 0.79 12.31
N ALA A 102 -1.29 -0.38 12.52
CA ALA A 102 -2.55 -0.58 13.23
C ALA A 102 -2.34 -1.41 14.49
N GLU A 103 -2.59 -0.80 15.64
CA GLU A 103 -2.62 -1.48 16.93
C GLU A 103 -3.88 -2.36 17.06
N PRO A 104 -3.94 -3.28 18.05
CA PRO A 104 -5.16 -3.99 18.34
C PRO A 104 -6.37 -3.06 18.54
N GLY A 105 -7.49 -3.37 17.88
CA GLY A 105 -8.71 -2.56 17.89
C GLY A 105 -8.78 -1.47 16.81
N GLU A 106 -7.70 -1.22 16.06
CA GLU A 106 -7.67 -0.19 15.03
C GLU A 106 -8.04 -0.73 13.63
N SER A 107 -8.60 0.13 12.81
CA SER A 107 -9.00 -0.13 11.42
C SER A 107 -8.57 1.01 10.50
N THR A 108 -8.62 0.82 9.19
CA THR A 108 -8.46 1.88 8.19
C THR A 108 -9.80 2.17 7.53
N GLY A 109 -10.21 3.43 7.50
CA GLY A 109 -11.47 3.86 6.93
C GLY A 109 -11.58 3.60 5.43
N LEU A 110 -12.82 3.63 4.91
CA LEU A 110 -13.11 3.44 3.50
C LEU A 110 -12.69 4.70 2.71
N HIS A 111 -11.82 4.53 1.72
CA HIS A 111 -11.28 5.61 0.87
C HIS A 111 -10.87 5.07 -0.50
N ASP A 112 -10.44 5.95 -1.39
CA ASP A 112 -9.82 5.65 -2.68
C ASP A 112 -8.62 6.57 -2.93
N HIS A 113 -7.90 6.34 -4.04
CA HIS A 113 -6.71 7.09 -4.45
C HIS A 113 -6.85 7.55 -5.92
N ALA A 114 -8.01 8.09 -6.29
CA ALA A 114 -8.35 8.40 -7.68
C ALA A 114 -7.45 9.47 -8.35
N ASP A 115 -6.68 10.23 -7.57
CA ASP A 115 -5.88 11.34 -8.07
C ASP A 115 -4.51 10.88 -8.61
N ASN A 116 -4.33 11.02 -9.93
CA ASN A 116 -3.05 10.85 -10.65
C ASN A 116 -2.38 9.48 -10.64
N ALA A 117 -2.72 8.55 -9.74
CA ALA A 117 -2.19 7.20 -9.71
C ALA A 117 -2.84 6.32 -10.78
N ILE A 118 -2.10 5.33 -11.29
CA ILE A 118 -2.62 4.31 -12.22
C ILE A 118 -2.77 2.95 -11.56
N LEU A 119 -2.00 2.70 -10.51
CA LEU A 119 -2.09 1.53 -9.63
C LEU A 119 -1.85 1.97 -8.19
N SER A 120 -2.61 1.39 -7.26
CA SER A 120 -2.33 1.40 -5.83
C SER A 120 -1.88 0.03 -5.38
N GLY A 121 -1.03 -0.01 -4.37
CA GLY A 121 -0.52 -1.25 -3.84
C GLY A 121 -0.40 -1.25 -2.33
N VAL A 122 -0.54 -2.44 -1.73
CA VAL A 122 -0.26 -2.67 -0.33
C VAL A 122 0.56 -3.95 -0.17
N VAL A 123 1.58 -3.88 0.70
CA VAL A 123 2.42 -5.02 1.08
C VAL A 123 2.38 -5.18 2.59
N TYR A 124 2.14 -6.38 3.07
CA TYR A 124 2.13 -6.67 4.51
C TYR A 124 3.54 -7.01 4.99
N LEU A 125 4.01 -6.28 6.00
CA LEU A 125 5.34 -6.42 6.59
C LEU A 125 5.28 -7.17 7.92
N SER A 126 4.22 -6.96 8.71
CA SER A 126 3.94 -7.67 9.96
C SER A 126 2.44 -7.79 10.13
N CYS A 127 1.94 -9.01 10.26
CA CYS A 127 0.52 -9.27 10.47
C CYS A 127 0.27 -10.68 11.03
N GLU A 128 -0.84 -10.82 11.74
CA GLU A 128 -1.40 -12.11 12.16
C GLU A 128 -2.73 -12.38 11.43
N VAL A 129 -3.22 -13.60 11.54
CA VAL A 129 -4.46 -14.06 10.85
C VAL A 129 -5.66 -13.16 11.14
N LYS A 130 -5.79 -12.62 12.37
CA LYS A 130 -6.90 -11.76 12.77
C LYS A 130 -6.57 -10.27 12.75
N SER A 131 -5.49 -9.86 12.11
CA SER A 131 -5.04 -8.46 12.10
C SER A 131 -5.84 -7.54 11.17
N GLY A 132 -6.96 -8.00 10.62
CA GLY A 132 -7.88 -7.25 9.77
C GLY A 132 -7.61 -7.43 8.27
N ASN A 133 -8.65 -7.83 7.53
CA ASN A 133 -8.58 -8.01 6.08
C ASN A 133 -8.64 -6.66 5.36
N LEU A 134 -7.88 -6.53 4.27
CA LEU A 134 -8.17 -5.54 3.25
C LEU A 134 -9.55 -5.85 2.67
N TYR A 135 -10.41 -4.85 2.52
CA TYR A 135 -11.70 -5.04 1.86
C TYR A 135 -11.92 -3.98 0.80
N PHE A 136 -12.60 -4.38 -0.26
CA PHE A 136 -13.09 -3.50 -1.31
C PHE A 136 -14.60 -3.39 -1.20
N HIS A 137 -15.10 -2.17 -1.35
CA HIS A 137 -16.53 -1.85 -1.22
C HIS A 137 -17.08 -1.27 -2.51
N LYS A 138 -18.24 -1.77 -2.92
CA LYS A 138 -19.05 -1.19 -3.98
C LYS A 138 -20.53 -1.27 -3.60
N ASP A 139 -21.24 -0.18 -3.75
CA ASP A 139 -22.66 -0.11 -3.41
C ASP A 139 -23.45 -1.19 -4.15
N GLY A 140 -24.26 -1.95 -3.40
CA GLY A 140 -25.09 -3.03 -3.93
C GLY A 140 -24.37 -4.37 -4.13
N GLU A 141 -23.07 -4.46 -3.83
CA GLU A 141 -22.30 -5.71 -3.87
C GLU A 141 -21.83 -6.12 -2.46
N VAL A 142 -21.57 -7.41 -2.27
CA VAL A 142 -20.94 -7.90 -1.04
C VAL A 142 -19.47 -7.53 -1.06
N ASP A 143 -18.95 -7.00 0.04
CA ASP A 143 -17.54 -6.63 0.14
C ASP A 143 -16.60 -7.80 -0.19
N LEU A 144 -15.61 -7.52 -1.03
CA LEU A 144 -14.51 -8.46 -1.25
C LEU A 144 -13.49 -8.33 -0.12
N HIS A 145 -13.08 -9.44 0.45
CA HIS A 145 -12.09 -9.50 1.53
C HIS A 145 -10.82 -10.23 1.10
N ILE A 146 -9.65 -9.61 1.35
CA ILE A 146 -8.34 -10.21 1.13
C ILE A 146 -7.63 -10.35 2.48
N MET A 147 -7.28 -11.58 2.83
CA MET A 147 -6.60 -11.91 4.08
C MET A 147 -5.13 -11.47 4.03
N PRO A 148 -4.62 -10.77 5.04
CA PRO A 148 -3.22 -10.38 5.12
C PRO A 148 -2.32 -11.62 5.32
N SER A 149 -1.12 -11.56 4.74
CA SER A 149 0.02 -12.44 5.07
C SER A 149 1.31 -11.70 4.79
N VAL A 150 2.34 -11.92 5.58
CA VAL A 150 3.65 -11.26 5.38
C VAL A 150 4.21 -11.58 4.00
N GLY A 151 4.75 -10.57 3.31
CA GLY A 151 5.26 -10.69 1.95
C GLY A 151 4.18 -10.65 0.85
N LYS A 152 2.89 -10.66 1.19
CA LYS A 152 1.81 -10.52 0.20
C LYS A 152 1.73 -9.09 -0.31
N LEU A 153 1.72 -8.95 -1.62
CA LEU A 153 1.38 -7.74 -2.37
C LEU A 153 -0.05 -7.86 -2.90
N VAL A 154 -0.82 -6.80 -2.75
CA VAL A 154 -2.10 -6.60 -3.43
C VAL A 154 -1.98 -5.34 -4.28
N LEU A 155 -2.16 -5.46 -5.61
CA LEU A 155 -2.25 -4.33 -6.54
C LEU A 155 -3.68 -4.20 -7.03
N PHE A 156 -4.14 -2.95 -7.19
CA PHE A 156 -5.50 -2.65 -7.63
C PHE A 156 -5.59 -1.27 -8.29
N GLU A 157 -6.68 -1.03 -9.00
CA GLU A 157 -6.93 0.27 -9.62
C GLU A 157 -7.30 1.31 -8.55
N PRO A 158 -6.71 2.54 -8.58
CA PRO A 158 -6.77 3.50 -7.49
C PRO A 158 -8.18 3.98 -7.12
N TRP A 159 -9.11 4.00 -8.08
CA TRP A 159 -10.51 4.40 -7.88
C TRP A 159 -11.34 3.39 -7.07
N MET A 160 -10.83 2.19 -6.86
CA MET A 160 -11.53 1.15 -6.09
C MET A 160 -11.56 1.53 -4.62
N ARG A 161 -12.76 1.80 -4.09
CA ARG A 161 -12.95 2.13 -2.68
C ARG A 161 -12.58 0.95 -1.81
N HIS A 162 -11.68 1.17 -0.87
CA HIS A 162 -11.13 0.12 -0.02
C HIS A 162 -10.85 0.63 1.40
N GLY A 163 -10.66 -0.30 2.31
CA GLY A 163 -10.28 -0.04 3.69
C GLY A 163 -9.72 -1.30 4.32
N VAL A 164 -9.36 -1.24 5.60
CA VAL A 164 -8.88 -2.41 6.33
C VAL A 164 -9.70 -2.61 7.59
N ARG A 165 -10.20 -3.83 7.77
CA ARG A 165 -11.00 -4.21 8.94
C ARG A 165 -10.17 -4.13 10.22
N GLU A 166 -10.88 -4.04 11.33
CA GLU A 166 -10.32 -3.98 12.67
C GLU A 166 -9.26 -5.07 12.92
N ASN A 167 -8.14 -4.66 13.46
CA ASN A 167 -7.10 -5.56 13.96
C ASN A 167 -7.58 -6.22 15.25
N ARG A 168 -8.03 -7.46 15.16
CA ARG A 168 -8.50 -8.28 16.28
C ARG A 168 -7.45 -9.26 16.80
N SER A 169 -6.21 -9.08 16.40
CA SER A 169 -5.06 -9.78 16.96
C SER A 169 -4.55 -9.06 18.20
N ASN A 170 -3.56 -9.65 18.87
CA ASN A 170 -2.90 -9.05 20.02
C ASN A 170 -1.60 -8.33 19.67
N THR A 171 -1.29 -8.23 18.39
CA THR A 171 -0.06 -7.63 17.88
C THR A 171 -0.37 -6.51 16.87
N ASN A 172 0.59 -5.63 16.67
CA ASN A 172 0.47 -4.58 15.66
C ASN A 172 0.54 -5.18 14.25
N ARG A 173 -0.32 -4.68 13.34
CA ARG A 173 -0.18 -4.90 11.91
C ARG A 173 0.58 -3.75 11.31
N LEU A 174 1.62 -4.04 10.52
CA LEU A 174 2.34 -3.06 9.72
C LEU A 174 2.24 -3.41 8.24
N SER A 175 1.82 -2.46 7.43
CA SER A 175 1.81 -2.56 5.97
C SER A 175 2.47 -1.34 5.33
N LEU A 176 3.06 -1.55 4.15
CA LEU A 176 3.54 -0.52 3.25
C LEU A 176 2.49 -0.32 2.16
N ALA A 177 1.95 0.88 2.05
CA ALA A 177 1.05 1.29 0.98
C ALA A 177 1.77 2.26 0.04
N PHE A 178 1.43 2.27 -1.24
CA PHE A 178 2.06 3.12 -2.24
C PHE A 178 1.18 3.30 -3.47
N ASN A 179 1.48 4.36 -4.23
CA ASN A 179 0.89 4.63 -5.53
C ASN A 179 1.95 4.56 -6.64
N LEU A 180 1.56 4.03 -7.79
CA LEU A 180 2.35 4.04 -9.03
C LEU A 180 1.65 4.95 -10.04
N PHE A 181 2.46 5.67 -10.84
CA PHE A 181 1.97 6.70 -11.74
C PHE A 181 2.03 6.24 -13.21
N PRO A 182 1.22 6.80 -14.11
CA PRO A 182 1.26 6.42 -15.51
C PRO A 182 2.61 6.71 -16.16
N PHE A 183 2.97 5.93 -17.18
CA PHE A 183 4.15 6.17 -18.01
C PHE A 183 3.73 6.36 -19.47
N PRO A 184 4.14 7.50 -20.15
CA PRO A 184 4.83 8.64 -19.57
C PRO A 184 3.99 9.40 -18.54
N LEU A 185 4.66 10.20 -17.70
CA LEU A 185 3.94 11.12 -16.80
C LEU A 185 3.14 12.12 -17.63
N PRO A 186 1.91 12.48 -17.24
CA PRO A 186 1.15 13.54 -17.90
C PRO A 186 1.92 14.85 -17.92
N ALA A 187 1.88 15.58 -19.03
CA ALA A 187 2.63 16.83 -19.20
C ALA A 187 2.25 17.93 -18.20
N ASP A 188 1.05 17.87 -17.68
CA ASP A 188 0.51 18.85 -16.71
C ASP A 188 1.10 18.66 -15.29
N ASN A 189 1.94 17.64 -15.10
CA ASN A 189 2.59 17.30 -13.82
C ASN A 189 4.12 17.48 -13.87
N LEU A 190 4.66 18.15 -14.89
CA LEU A 190 6.10 18.47 -15.05
C LEU A 190 6.39 19.94 -14.81
#